data_04477c4968bccadbcb36c6b2359f9e8d
#
_entry.id   04477c4968bccadbcb36c6b2359f9e8d
#
_cell.length_a   1.000
_cell.length_b   1.000
_cell.length_c   1.000
_cell.angle_alpha   90.00
_cell.angle_beta   90.00
_cell.angle_gamma   90.00
#
_symmetry.space_group_name_H-M   'P 1'
#
loop_
_entity.id
_entity.type
_entity.pdbx_description
1 polymer ?
#
loop_
_entity_poly.entity_id
_entity_poly.type
_entity_poly.pdbx_seq_one_letter_code
_entity_poly.pdbx_strand_id
1 'polypeptide(L)'
;AMVSFLHYWALTEFIGLADHLGEWEDAKKYKAAAQHVKEVCNRELWDGEWFIRGITASGRKIGCQEDAEGRVHLESNAWAVLSGAADAEKADAALQAIDEYLYTPYGLLLNTPSYTVPDDDIGFVTRVYPGLKENGAIFSHPNPWAWAAACVRGRGDLAMKFYDALCPYWQNDKIEFRESEPYSYCQFIAGKDHSAYGRARHPFMTGSGGWSYFAATRYMLGIRPDYDELKIDPCIPADWKSFRATRVFRGASYEIIVNNPDGVMKGVKEIRIDGVPSDRIKPSRTGSRHVVEVTL
;
A
#
# COMPACT_ATOMS: atom_id res chain seq x y z
N ALA A 1 1.18 16.29 1.33
CA ALA A 1 1.29 15.21 2.33
C ALA A 1 1.99 13.96 1.77
N MET A 2 1.49 13.34 0.70
CA MET A 2 2.07 12.10 0.14
C MET A 2 3.61 12.16 -0.02
N VAL A 3 4.16 13.21 -0.62
CA VAL A 3 5.61 13.36 -0.80
C VAL A 3 6.37 13.45 0.52
N SER A 4 5.77 14.05 1.56
CA SER A 4 6.38 14.12 2.89
C SER A 4 6.47 12.72 3.53
N PHE A 5 5.45 11.89 3.37
CA PHE A 5 5.47 10.49 3.83
C PHE A 5 6.44 9.63 3.02
N LEU A 6 6.52 9.83 1.70
CA LEU A 6 7.54 9.21 0.85
C LEU A 6 8.96 9.62 1.27
N HIS A 7 9.17 10.88 1.64
CA HIS A 7 10.46 11.35 2.17
C HIS A 7 10.82 10.63 3.47
N TYR A 8 9.87 10.47 4.40
CA TYR A 8 10.08 9.69 5.60
C TYR A 8 10.48 8.24 5.28
N TRP A 9 9.75 7.58 4.36
CA TRP A 9 10.06 6.23 3.94
C TRP A 9 11.45 6.12 3.30
N ALA A 10 11.81 7.04 2.40
CA ALA A 10 13.15 7.09 1.81
C ALA A 10 14.24 7.22 2.88
N LEU A 11 14.04 8.10 3.87
CA LEU A 11 14.98 8.25 5.00
C LEU A 11 15.14 6.94 5.78
N THR A 12 14.05 6.20 6.03
CA THR A 12 14.14 4.91 6.74
C THR A 12 14.89 3.85 5.94
N GLU A 13 14.73 3.80 4.63
CA GLU A 13 15.51 2.92 3.74
C GLU A 13 17.01 3.31 3.72
N PHE A 14 17.31 4.62 3.66
CA PHE A 14 18.71 5.10 3.72
C PHE A 14 19.35 4.87 5.09
N ILE A 15 18.60 4.94 6.18
CA ILE A 15 19.10 4.55 7.51
C ILE A 15 19.55 3.09 7.51
N GLY A 16 18.69 2.19 6.99
CA GLY A 16 19.01 0.77 6.89
C GLY A 16 20.28 0.51 6.05
N LEU A 17 20.40 1.21 4.91
CA LEU A 17 21.57 1.11 4.04
C LEU A 17 22.84 1.63 4.74
N ALA A 18 22.79 2.80 5.38
CA ALA A 18 23.93 3.38 6.08
C ALA A 18 24.37 2.51 7.26
N ASP A 19 23.42 1.99 8.05
CA ASP A 19 23.73 1.05 9.15
C ASP A 19 24.38 -0.24 8.60
N HIS A 20 23.91 -0.78 7.45
CA HIS A 20 24.50 -1.97 6.82
C HIS A 20 25.94 -1.74 6.32
N LEU A 21 26.22 -0.53 5.81
CA LEU A 21 27.55 -0.16 5.29
C LEU A 21 28.50 0.34 6.39
N GLY A 22 28.02 0.55 7.63
CA GLY A 22 28.82 1.09 8.72
C GLY A 22 29.02 2.62 8.67
N GLU A 23 28.16 3.32 7.90
CA GLU A 23 28.20 4.79 7.75
C GLU A 23 27.36 5.47 8.87
N TRP A 24 27.87 5.37 10.10
CA TRP A 24 27.14 5.73 11.32
C TRP A 24 26.76 7.21 11.42
N GLU A 25 27.58 8.11 10.90
CA GLU A 25 27.28 9.56 10.91
C GLU A 25 26.13 9.89 9.97
N ASP A 26 26.08 9.29 8.79
CA ASP A 26 24.97 9.44 7.87
C ASP A 26 23.68 8.79 8.43
N ALA A 27 23.79 7.60 9.02
CA ALA A 27 22.66 6.97 9.69
C ALA A 27 22.06 7.86 10.79
N LYS A 28 22.90 8.51 11.62
CA LYS A 28 22.48 9.44 12.66
C LYS A 28 21.78 10.67 12.09
N LYS A 29 22.33 11.26 11.02
CA LYS A 29 21.76 12.39 10.32
C LYS A 29 20.37 12.05 9.74
N TYR A 30 20.24 10.90 9.07
CA TYR A 30 18.96 10.47 8.50
C TYR A 30 17.93 10.13 9.60
N LYS A 31 18.34 9.53 10.73
CA LYS A 31 17.47 9.27 11.88
C LYS A 31 16.88 10.57 12.43
N ALA A 32 17.69 11.62 12.58
CA ALA A 32 17.24 12.92 13.05
C ALA A 32 16.26 13.57 12.06
N ALA A 33 16.56 13.50 10.75
CA ALA A 33 15.67 14.02 9.71
C ALA A 33 14.35 13.24 9.65
N ALA A 34 14.38 11.92 9.75
CA ALA A 34 13.17 11.09 9.77
C ALA A 34 12.28 11.42 10.96
N GLN A 35 12.87 11.55 12.15
CA GLN A 35 12.10 11.92 13.35
C GLN A 35 11.42 13.28 13.19
N HIS A 36 12.13 14.28 12.67
CA HIS A 36 11.57 15.60 12.41
C HIS A 36 10.39 15.55 11.41
N VAL A 37 10.57 14.83 10.28
CA VAL A 37 9.50 14.67 9.28
C VAL A 37 8.28 13.99 9.90
N LYS A 38 8.47 12.94 10.68
CA LYS A 38 7.38 12.23 11.38
C LYS A 38 6.59 13.17 12.29
N GLU A 39 7.28 13.93 13.15
CA GLU A 39 6.65 14.86 14.07
C GLU A 39 5.84 15.95 13.36
N VAL A 40 6.42 16.56 12.34
CA VAL A 40 5.76 17.59 11.54
C VAL A 40 4.54 17.03 10.82
N CYS A 41 4.65 15.88 10.17
CA CYS A 41 3.52 15.28 9.46
C CYS A 41 2.36 14.95 10.40
N ASN A 42 2.63 14.35 11.56
CA ASN A 42 1.57 14.02 12.52
C ASN A 42 0.93 15.26 13.16
N ARG A 43 1.63 16.38 13.26
CA ARG A 43 1.12 17.62 13.81
C ARG A 43 0.36 18.46 12.79
N GLU A 44 0.93 18.65 11.59
CA GLU A 44 0.41 19.62 10.63
C GLU A 44 -0.60 19.02 9.64
N LEU A 45 -0.48 17.71 9.36
CA LEU A 45 -1.28 17.07 8.31
C LEU A 45 -2.45 16.23 8.85
N TRP A 46 -2.56 16.08 10.16
CA TRP A 46 -3.66 15.36 10.81
C TRP A 46 -4.86 16.27 11.02
N ASP A 47 -6.05 15.83 10.60
CA ASP A 47 -7.30 16.59 10.66
C ASP A 47 -8.38 15.98 11.58
N GLY A 48 -7.96 15.10 12.50
CA GLY A 48 -8.85 14.45 13.47
C GLY A 48 -9.30 13.05 13.07
N GLU A 49 -9.58 12.79 11.80
CA GLU A 49 -10.01 11.47 11.29
C GLU A 49 -9.06 10.91 10.23
N TRP A 50 -8.44 11.78 9.41
CA TRP A 50 -7.54 11.38 8.33
C TRP A 50 -6.43 12.41 8.11
N PHE A 51 -5.45 12.06 7.27
CA PHE A 51 -4.41 12.98 6.83
C PHE A 51 -4.88 13.78 5.62
N ILE A 52 -4.78 15.09 5.70
CA ILE A 52 -5.16 16.04 4.65
C ILE A 52 -4.34 15.82 3.38
N ARG A 53 -4.85 16.31 2.24
CA ARG A 53 -4.15 16.26 0.95
C ARG A 53 -2.86 17.08 0.95
N GLY A 54 -2.91 18.26 1.53
CA GLY A 54 -1.78 19.16 1.61
C GLY A 54 -2.12 20.54 2.12
N ILE A 55 -1.10 21.41 2.08
CA ILE A 55 -1.18 22.82 2.40
C ILE A 55 -0.73 23.58 1.19
N THR A 56 -1.54 24.53 0.71
CA THR A 56 -1.25 25.35 -0.46
C THR A 56 -0.19 26.40 -0.17
N ALA A 57 0.30 27.11 -1.20
CA ALA A 57 1.24 28.23 -1.01
C ALA A 57 0.62 29.39 -0.23
N SER A 58 -0.72 29.56 -0.26
CA SER A 58 -1.45 30.53 0.53
C SER A 58 -1.61 30.15 2.02
N GLY A 59 -1.23 28.91 2.39
CA GLY A 59 -1.41 28.36 3.74
C GLY A 59 -2.77 27.69 3.96
N ARG A 60 -3.64 27.61 2.95
CA ARG A 60 -4.91 26.88 3.02
C ARG A 60 -4.65 25.39 3.11
N LYS A 61 -5.26 24.71 4.07
CA LYS A 61 -5.32 23.26 4.12
C LYS A 61 -6.34 22.76 3.09
N ILE A 62 -6.04 21.66 2.40
CA ILE A 62 -6.93 21.00 1.43
C ILE A 62 -7.06 19.51 1.76
N GLY A 63 -8.25 18.96 1.59
CA GLY A 63 -8.57 17.59 1.99
C GLY A 63 -8.96 17.50 3.47
N CYS A 64 -9.59 18.56 4.00
CA CYS A 64 -10.05 18.68 5.39
C CYS A 64 -11.49 18.21 5.55
N GLN A 65 -11.90 17.99 6.80
CA GLN A 65 -13.30 17.66 7.15
C GLN A 65 -14.27 18.76 6.74
N GLU A 66 -13.85 20.03 6.81
CA GLU A 66 -14.65 21.19 6.45
C GLU A 66 -14.77 21.41 4.93
N ASP A 67 -13.93 20.79 4.12
CA ASP A 67 -14.00 20.93 2.66
C ASP A 67 -15.29 20.28 2.12
N ALA A 68 -16.02 20.97 1.24
CA ALA A 68 -17.20 20.43 0.61
C ALA A 68 -16.86 19.36 -0.43
N GLU A 69 -15.71 19.48 -1.10
CA GLU A 69 -15.20 18.62 -2.17
C GLU A 69 -13.74 18.21 -1.89
N GLY A 70 -13.32 17.07 -2.39
CA GLY A 70 -11.95 16.59 -2.21
C GLY A 70 -11.55 16.39 -0.75
N ARG A 71 -12.45 15.91 0.09
CA ARG A 71 -12.23 15.78 1.55
C ARG A 71 -11.23 14.69 1.89
N VAL A 72 -11.45 13.47 1.40
CA VAL A 72 -10.61 12.31 1.71
C VAL A 72 -9.79 11.93 0.48
N HIS A 73 -8.50 11.76 0.65
CA HIS A 73 -7.58 11.38 -0.41
C HIS A 73 -6.84 10.08 -0.11
N LEU A 74 -6.78 9.18 -1.10
CA LEU A 74 -6.16 7.87 -0.97
C LEU A 74 -4.66 7.97 -0.71
N GLU A 75 -3.96 8.78 -1.49
CA GLU A 75 -2.50 8.82 -1.48
C GLU A 75 -1.92 9.30 -0.15
N SER A 76 -2.50 10.36 0.44
CA SER A 76 -2.02 10.88 1.72
C SER A 76 -2.23 9.87 2.84
N ASN A 77 -3.40 9.23 2.89
CA ASN A 77 -3.74 8.28 3.94
C ASN A 77 -3.00 6.95 3.79
N ALA A 78 -2.94 6.40 2.58
CA ALA A 78 -2.19 5.16 2.34
C ALA A 78 -0.69 5.33 2.65
N TRP A 79 -0.06 6.43 2.20
CA TRP A 79 1.36 6.67 2.45
C TRP A 79 1.67 7.04 3.90
N ALA A 80 0.77 7.71 4.62
CA ALA A 80 0.94 7.95 6.06
C ALA A 80 1.15 6.64 6.83
N VAL A 81 0.37 5.62 6.48
CA VAL A 81 0.42 4.30 7.10
C VAL A 81 1.56 3.46 6.54
N LEU A 82 1.66 3.34 5.21
CA LEU A 82 2.65 2.49 4.52
C LEU A 82 4.08 2.87 4.86
N SER A 83 4.36 4.17 4.98
CA SER A 83 5.69 4.66 5.36
C SER A 83 6.07 4.37 6.82
N GLY A 84 5.09 4.15 7.70
CA GLY A 84 5.29 4.06 9.15
C GLY A 84 5.44 5.42 9.84
N ALA A 85 5.19 6.52 9.14
CA ALA A 85 5.26 7.87 9.72
C ALA A 85 4.06 8.19 10.62
N ALA A 86 2.87 7.68 10.31
CA ALA A 86 1.69 7.91 11.13
C ALA A 86 1.85 7.25 12.51
N ASP A 87 1.39 7.94 13.56
CA ASP A 87 1.22 7.34 14.88
C ASP A 87 0.16 6.24 14.82
N ALA A 88 0.25 5.24 15.69
CA ALA A 88 -0.54 4.00 15.59
C ALA A 88 -2.06 4.25 15.49
N GLU A 89 -2.60 5.11 16.36
CA GLU A 89 -4.03 5.44 16.37
C GLU A 89 -4.45 6.20 15.10
N LYS A 90 -3.62 7.13 14.64
CA LYS A 90 -3.85 7.87 13.38
C LYS A 90 -3.76 6.97 12.16
N ALA A 91 -2.86 5.99 12.18
CA ALA A 91 -2.73 5.00 11.10
C ALA A 91 -3.98 4.13 10.99
N ASP A 92 -4.55 3.69 12.12
CA ASP A 92 -5.77 2.90 12.13
C ASP A 92 -6.99 3.73 11.69
N ALA A 93 -7.10 4.99 12.13
CA ALA A 93 -8.14 5.91 11.68
C ALA A 93 -8.02 6.23 10.17
N ALA A 94 -6.81 6.45 9.67
CA ALA A 94 -6.57 6.68 8.24
C ALA A 94 -7.01 5.48 7.38
N LEU A 95 -6.73 4.23 7.82
CA LEU A 95 -7.22 3.03 7.14
C LEU A 95 -8.73 2.89 7.20
N GLN A 96 -9.34 3.25 8.34
CA GLN A 96 -10.80 3.28 8.47
C GLN A 96 -11.41 4.30 7.51
N ALA A 97 -10.85 5.51 7.39
CA ALA A 97 -11.30 6.52 6.46
C ALA A 97 -11.18 6.06 4.99
N ILE A 98 -10.11 5.35 4.61
CA ILE A 98 -9.99 4.73 3.29
C ILE A 98 -11.12 3.73 3.06
N ASP A 99 -11.40 2.84 4.01
CA ASP A 99 -12.44 1.82 3.86
C ASP A 99 -13.85 2.44 3.81
N GLU A 100 -14.14 3.41 4.64
CA GLU A 100 -15.45 4.01 4.77
C GLU A 100 -15.80 4.93 3.59
N TYR A 101 -14.86 5.80 3.20
CA TYR A 101 -15.15 6.87 2.24
C TYR A 101 -14.73 6.54 0.81
N LEU A 102 -13.66 5.75 0.62
CA LEU A 102 -13.07 5.52 -0.69
C LEU A 102 -13.38 4.16 -1.30
N TYR A 103 -13.84 3.19 -0.49
CA TYR A 103 -14.09 1.84 -1.00
C TYR A 103 -15.26 1.82 -1.99
N THR A 104 -15.06 1.08 -3.09
CA THR A 104 -16.09 0.72 -4.08
C THR A 104 -15.90 -0.72 -4.55
N PRO A 105 -16.91 -1.37 -5.16
CA PRO A 105 -16.76 -2.72 -5.73
C PRO A 105 -15.76 -2.82 -6.89
N TYR A 106 -15.17 -1.70 -7.34
CA TYR A 106 -14.24 -1.62 -8.46
C TYR A 106 -12.83 -1.19 -8.02
N GLY A 107 -12.61 -0.98 -6.74
CA GLY A 107 -11.37 -0.47 -6.14
C GLY A 107 -11.63 0.79 -5.30
N LEU A 108 -10.54 1.45 -4.89
CA LEU A 108 -10.59 2.65 -4.04
C LEU A 108 -10.58 3.92 -4.91
N LEU A 109 -11.49 4.84 -4.60
CA LEU A 109 -11.49 6.18 -5.19
C LEU A 109 -10.20 6.92 -4.83
N LEU A 110 -9.70 7.75 -5.75
CA LEU A 110 -8.53 8.57 -5.46
C LEU A 110 -8.83 9.66 -4.44
N ASN A 111 -10.01 10.27 -4.57
CA ASN A 111 -10.55 11.23 -3.60
C ASN A 111 -12.08 11.24 -3.65
N THR A 112 -12.70 11.79 -2.62
CA THR A 112 -14.15 11.96 -2.54
C THR A 112 -14.53 13.14 -1.63
N PRO A 113 -15.63 13.89 -1.93
CA PRO A 113 -16.31 13.98 -3.22
C PRO A 113 -15.39 14.52 -4.32
N SER A 114 -15.75 14.29 -5.60
CA SER A 114 -15.03 14.89 -6.72
C SER A 114 -15.18 16.40 -6.73
N TYR A 115 -14.17 17.12 -7.24
CA TYR A 115 -14.27 18.56 -7.48
C TYR A 115 -15.22 18.84 -8.65
N THR A 116 -16.12 19.78 -8.47
CA THR A 116 -17.07 20.25 -9.51
C THR A 116 -16.82 21.69 -9.92
N VAL A 117 -16.11 22.45 -9.10
CA VAL A 117 -15.78 23.87 -9.34
C VAL A 117 -14.28 24.03 -9.48
N PRO A 118 -13.79 24.69 -10.56
CA PRO A 118 -12.39 25.02 -10.71
C PRO A 118 -11.87 25.90 -9.56
N ASP A 119 -10.73 25.51 -8.98
CA ASP A 119 -10.05 26.21 -7.89
C ASP A 119 -8.54 26.27 -8.22
N ASP A 120 -8.03 27.46 -8.50
CA ASP A 120 -6.63 27.66 -8.93
C ASP A 120 -5.64 27.44 -7.78
N ASP A 121 -6.05 27.57 -6.52
CA ASP A 121 -5.19 27.31 -5.35
C ASP A 121 -4.98 25.80 -5.15
N ILE A 122 -5.96 24.97 -5.51
CA ILE A 122 -5.87 23.51 -5.55
C ILE A 122 -5.17 23.04 -6.85
N GLY A 123 -5.48 23.69 -7.97
CA GLY A 123 -4.83 23.46 -9.25
C GLY A 123 -5.66 22.68 -10.26
N PHE A 124 -4.97 22.17 -11.30
CA PHE A 124 -5.60 21.61 -12.50
C PHE A 124 -6.55 20.44 -12.23
N VAL A 125 -6.35 19.67 -11.17
CA VAL A 125 -7.23 18.53 -10.81
C VAL A 125 -8.70 18.96 -10.69
N THR A 126 -8.98 20.17 -10.25
CA THR A 126 -10.35 20.70 -10.12
C THR A 126 -11.02 21.01 -11.46
N ARG A 127 -10.28 20.98 -12.57
CA ARG A 127 -10.76 21.18 -13.94
C ARG A 127 -10.98 19.86 -14.67
N VAL A 128 -10.58 18.72 -14.08
CA VAL A 128 -10.86 17.39 -14.61
C VAL A 128 -12.32 17.05 -14.33
N TYR A 129 -13.00 16.42 -15.28
CA TYR A 129 -14.40 16.03 -15.11
C TYR A 129 -14.58 15.12 -13.89
N PRO A 130 -15.63 15.34 -13.05
CA PRO A 130 -15.88 14.55 -11.85
C PRO A 130 -15.95 13.05 -12.14
N GLY A 131 -15.28 12.26 -11.30
CA GLY A 131 -15.20 10.81 -11.44
C GLY A 131 -14.23 10.32 -12.54
N LEU A 132 -13.42 11.21 -13.13
CA LEU A 132 -12.39 10.82 -14.11
C LEU A 132 -10.99 11.15 -13.61
N LYS A 133 -10.02 10.32 -14.00
CA LYS A 133 -8.57 10.50 -13.70
C LYS A 133 -8.33 10.84 -12.23
N GLU A 134 -7.61 11.93 -11.97
CA GLU A 134 -7.22 12.35 -10.63
C GLU A 134 -8.37 13.01 -9.84
N ASN A 135 -9.53 13.21 -10.45
CA ASN A 135 -10.69 13.83 -9.81
C ASN A 135 -11.79 12.80 -9.49
N GLY A 136 -11.60 12.03 -8.43
CA GLY A 136 -12.60 11.10 -7.91
C GLY A 136 -12.75 9.78 -8.70
N ALA A 137 -11.88 9.47 -9.66
CA ALA A 137 -11.85 8.15 -10.26
C ALA A 137 -11.20 7.12 -9.32
N ILE A 138 -11.39 5.84 -9.63
CA ILE A 138 -10.62 4.75 -9.08
C ILE A 138 -9.31 4.67 -9.88
N PHE A 139 -8.30 5.43 -9.46
CA PHE A 139 -7.01 5.44 -10.14
C PHE A 139 -6.23 4.20 -9.71
N SER A 140 -5.91 3.30 -10.66
CA SER A 140 -5.43 1.97 -10.30
C SER A 140 -4.07 1.96 -9.62
N HIS A 141 -3.17 2.90 -9.97
CA HIS A 141 -1.80 2.92 -9.48
C HIS A 141 -1.68 3.05 -7.94
N PRO A 142 -2.40 3.98 -7.25
CA PRO A 142 -2.28 4.13 -5.80
C PRO A 142 -3.05 3.08 -5.00
N ASN A 143 -3.94 2.32 -5.59
CA ASN A 143 -4.70 1.30 -4.87
C ASN A 143 -3.81 0.28 -4.14
N PRO A 144 -2.74 -0.29 -4.77
CA PRO A 144 -1.80 -1.18 -4.09
C PRO A 144 -1.16 -0.62 -2.81
N TRP A 145 -1.02 0.68 -2.71
CA TRP A 145 -0.48 1.30 -1.50
C TRP A 145 -1.40 1.11 -0.30
N ALA A 146 -2.71 1.09 -0.52
CA ALA A 146 -3.68 0.91 0.55
C ALA A 146 -3.68 -0.52 1.11
N TRP A 147 -3.64 -1.57 0.29
CA TRP A 147 -3.56 -2.92 0.85
C TRP A 147 -2.18 -3.23 1.44
N ALA A 148 -1.10 -2.64 0.90
CA ALA A 148 0.20 -2.71 1.56
C ALA A 148 0.17 -2.02 2.94
N ALA A 149 -0.48 -0.85 3.04
CA ALA A 149 -0.70 -0.15 4.30
C ALA A 149 -1.53 -0.98 5.31
N ALA A 150 -2.60 -1.64 4.84
CA ALA A 150 -3.38 -2.55 5.67
C ALA A 150 -2.52 -3.72 6.20
N CYS A 151 -1.62 -4.27 5.36
CA CYS A 151 -0.67 -5.31 5.79
C CYS A 151 0.34 -4.79 6.83
N VAL A 152 0.81 -3.55 6.71
CA VAL A 152 1.68 -2.92 7.73
C VAL A 152 0.98 -2.90 9.09
N ARG A 153 -0.35 -2.66 9.10
CA ARG A 153 -1.17 -2.69 10.34
C ARG A 153 -1.70 -4.07 10.73
N GLY A 154 -1.28 -5.14 10.05
CA GLY A 154 -1.74 -6.50 10.36
C GLY A 154 -3.21 -6.78 10.00
N ARG A 155 -3.82 -5.99 9.11
CA ARG A 155 -5.21 -6.09 8.70
C ARG A 155 -5.34 -6.90 7.40
N GLY A 156 -5.06 -8.21 7.48
CA GLY A 156 -5.04 -9.12 6.31
C GLY A 156 -6.37 -9.19 5.55
N ASP A 157 -7.49 -9.25 6.27
CA ASP A 157 -8.84 -9.28 5.67
C ASP A 157 -9.12 -7.98 4.90
N LEU A 158 -8.74 -6.83 5.48
CA LEU A 158 -8.90 -5.53 4.83
C LEU A 158 -7.99 -5.40 3.60
N ALA A 159 -6.76 -5.89 3.69
CA ALA A 159 -5.84 -5.91 2.56
C ALA A 159 -6.41 -6.73 1.39
N MET A 160 -6.98 -7.89 1.67
CA MET A 160 -7.62 -8.74 0.65
C MET A 160 -8.87 -8.09 0.06
N LYS A 161 -9.71 -7.47 0.90
CA LYS A 161 -10.88 -6.70 0.44
C LYS A 161 -10.49 -5.63 -0.58
N PHE A 162 -9.42 -4.87 -0.33
CA PHE A 162 -8.93 -3.84 -1.24
C PHE A 162 -8.31 -4.42 -2.52
N TYR A 163 -7.54 -5.50 -2.38
CA TYR A 163 -6.96 -6.21 -3.51
C TYR A 163 -8.03 -6.76 -4.44
N ASP A 164 -9.01 -7.49 -3.91
CA ASP A 164 -10.08 -8.11 -4.68
C ASP A 164 -10.93 -7.08 -5.42
N ALA A 165 -11.22 -5.94 -4.81
CA ALA A 165 -12.01 -4.89 -5.42
C ALA A 165 -11.38 -4.34 -6.72
N LEU A 166 -10.03 -4.22 -6.78
CA LEU A 166 -9.35 -3.73 -7.98
C LEU A 166 -8.93 -4.86 -8.93
N CYS A 167 -8.76 -6.09 -8.45
CA CYS A 167 -8.20 -7.18 -9.23
C CYS A 167 -9.00 -7.43 -10.52
N PRO A 168 -8.38 -7.34 -11.71
CA PRO A 168 -9.11 -7.47 -12.98
C PRO A 168 -9.84 -8.79 -13.13
N TYR A 169 -9.28 -9.88 -12.61
CA TYR A 169 -9.88 -11.21 -12.66
C TYR A 169 -11.29 -11.25 -12.06
N TRP A 170 -11.49 -10.61 -10.91
CA TRP A 170 -12.80 -10.58 -10.23
C TRP A 170 -13.84 -9.66 -10.89
N GLN A 171 -13.41 -8.90 -11.91
CA GLN A 171 -14.29 -8.03 -12.69
C GLN A 171 -14.67 -8.65 -14.05
N ASN A 172 -14.33 -9.93 -14.29
CA ASN A 172 -14.53 -10.59 -15.57
C ASN A 172 -16.01 -10.81 -15.92
N ASP A 173 -16.87 -11.00 -14.93
CA ASP A 173 -18.33 -11.11 -15.12
C ASP A 173 -18.98 -9.81 -15.63
N LYS A 174 -18.26 -8.68 -15.53
CA LYS A 174 -18.69 -7.34 -15.95
C LYS A 174 -17.89 -6.82 -17.14
N ILE A 175 -17.23 -7.70 -17.89
CA ILE A 175 -16.25 -7.31 -18.91
C ILE A 175 -16.84 -6.44 -20.02
N GLU A 176 -18.08 -6.68 -20.42
CA GLU A 176 -18.78 -5.90 -21.45
C GLU A 176 -19.02 -4.44 -21.00
N PHE A 177 -19.33 -4.25 -19.72
CA PHE A 177 -19.49 -2.93 -19.14
C PHE A 177 -18.16 -2.29 -18.79
N ARG A 178 -17.24 -3.07 -18.22
CA ARG A 178 -15.92 -2.61 -17.80
C ARG A 178 -15.06 -2.17 -18.98
N GLU A 179 -15.19 -2.83 -20.14
CA GLU A 179 -14.43 -2.55 -21.37
C GLU A 179 -12.88 -2.62 -21.16
N SER A 180 -12.42 -3.61 -20.42
CA SER A 180 -10.99 -3.88 -20.23
C SER A 180 -10.77 -5.37 -19.98
N GLU A 181 -9.63 -5.87 -20.41
CA GLU A 181 -9.28 -7.28 -20.32
C GLU A 181 -9.20 -7.76 -18.85
N PRO A 182 -9.63 -9.01 -18.56
CA PRO A 182 -9.68 -9.55 -17.19
C PRO A 182 -8.29 -9.88 -16.60
N TYR A 183 -7.23 -9.75 -17.38
CA TYR A 183 -5.83 -10.00 -16.99
C TYR A 183 -4.97 -8.74 -17.03
N SER A 184 -5.58 -7.56 -17.21
CA SER A 184 -4.87 -6.29 -17.34
C SER A 184 -5.42 -5.24 -16.39
N TYR A 185 -4.54 -4.57 -15.68
CA TYR A 185 -4.88 -3.33 -15.01
C TYR A 185 -5.04 -2.21 -16.03
N CYS A 186 -6.00 -1.32 -15.78
CA CYS A 186 -6.19 -0.08 -16.54
C CYS A 186 -5.60 1.11 -15.79
N GLN A 187 -5.50 2.26 -16.42
CA GLN A 187 -5.03 3.48 -15.77
C GLN A 187 -5.99 3.90 -14.65
N PHE A 188 -7.29 3.98 -14.98
CA PHE A 188 -8.33 4.28 -14.01
C PHE A 188 -9.66 3.65 -14.41
N ILE A 189 -10.55 3.53 -13.45
CA ILE A 189 -11.97 3.16 -13.61
C ILE A 189 -12.78 4.39 -13.23
N ALA A 190 -13.79 4.72 -14.01
CA ALA A 190 -14.66 5.87 -13.73
C ALA A 190 -15.27 5.75 -12.33
N GLY A 191 -15.16 6.82 -11.54
CA GLY A 191 -15.64 6.90 -10.17
C GLY A 191 -17.15 7.11 -10.08
N LYS A 192 -17.66 7.07 -8.85
CA LYS A 192 -19.12 7.12 -8.57
C LYS A 192 -19.82 8.43 -9.01
N ASP A 193 -19.04 9.50 -9.19
CA ASP A 193 -19.55 10.81 -9.61
C ASP A 193 -19.65 10.94 -11.15
N HIS A 194 -19.29 9.88 -11.89
CA HIS A 194 -19.36 9.84 -13.35
C HIS A 194 -20.49 8.90 -13.82
N SER A 195 -21.20 9.30 -14.90
CA SER A 195 -22.31 8.51 -15.47
C SER A 195 -21.91 7.10 -15.93
N ALA A 196 -20.63 6.87 -16.27
CA ALA A 196 -20.09 5.56 -16.63
C ALA A 196 -19.34 4.91 -15.46
N TYR A 197 -19.79 5.07 -14.22
CA TYR A 197 -19.19 4.46 -13.02
C TYR A 197 -18.90 2.98 -13.20
N GLY A 198 -17.67 2.56 -12.91
CA GLY A 198 -17.20 1.18 -13.09
C GLY A 198 -16.54 0.88 -14.46
N ARG A 199 -16.61 1.81 -15.42
CA ARG A 199 -16.00 1.65 -16.75
C ARG A 199 -14.52 1.96 -16.75
N ALA A 200 -13.68 1.01 -17.17
CA ALA A 200 -12.24 1.15 -17.23
C ALA A 200 -11.77 1.99 -18.42
N ARG A 201 -10.60 2.61 -18.25
CA ARG A 201 -9.96 3.43 -19.28
C ARG A 201 -8.47 3.15 -19.35
N HIS A 202 -7.95 3.19 -20.57
CA HIS A 202 -6.54 3.01 -20.89
C HIS A 202 -5.96 1.71 -20.29
N PRO A 203 -6.41 0.52 -20.75
CA PRO A 203 -5.82 -0.75 -20.33
C PRO A 203 -4.32 -0.76 -20.63
N PHE A 204 -3.54 -1.48 -19.80
CA PHE A 204 -2.07 -1.58 -19.83
C PHE A 204 -1.28 -0.30 -19.55
N MET A 205 -1.85 0.89 -19.65
CA MET A 205 -1.16 2.17 -19.45
C MET A 205 -1.09 2.56 -17.97
N THR A 206 -0.45 1.73 -17.15
CA THR A 206 -0.41 1.95 -15.70
C THR A 206 0.77 1.26 -15.03
N GLY A 207 1.27 1.85 -13.93
CA GLY A 207 2.23 1.21 -13.02
C GLY A 207 1.59 0.23 -12.02
N SER A 208 0.27 0.02 -12.09
CA SER A 208 -0.46 -0.80 -11.11
C SER A 208 0.01 -2.24 -11.06
N GLY A 209 0.34 -2.86 -12.20
CA GLY A 209 0.81 -4.24 -12.24
C GLY A 209 2.07 -4.46 -11.41
N GLY A 210 3.06 -3.56 -11.55
CA GLY A 210 4.30 -3.61 -10.77
C GLY A 210 4.05 -3.39 -9.28
N TRP A 211 3.24 -2.38 -8.93
CA TRP A 211 2.90 -2.12 -7.53
C TRP A 211 2.03 -3.22 -6.91
N SER A 212 1.09 -3.79 -7.67
CA SER A 212 0.25 -4.92 -7.20
C SER A 212 1.12 -6.14 -6.90
N TYR A 213 2.05 -6.48 -7.81
CA TYR A 213 3.00 -7.57 -7.58
C TYR A 213 3.89 -7.29 -6.36
N PHE A 214 4.42 -6.09 -6.24
CA PHE A 214 5.25 -5.68 -5.12
C PHE A 214 4.49 -5.75 -3.79
N ALA A 215 3.27 -5.17 -3.73
CA ALA A 215 2.45 -5.17 -2.54
C ALA A 215 2.00 -6.59 -2.15
N ALA A 216 1.56 -7.42 -3.12
CA ALA A 216 1.18 -8.80 -2.86
C ALA A 216 2.35 -9.64 -2.34
N THR A 217 3.50 -9.58 -2.99
CA THR A 217 4.64 -10.44 -2.62
C THR A 217 5.34 -9.98 -1.35
N ARG A 218 5.56 -8.67 -1.18
CA ARG A 218 6.33 -8.14 -0.04
C ARG A 218 5.51 -7.89 1.22
N TYR A 219 4.21 -7.58 1.06
CA TYR A 219 3.36 -7.22 2.21
C TYR A 219 2.31 -8.28 2.53
N MET A 220 1.55 -8.81 1.52
CA MET A 220 0.56 -9.85 1.79
C MET A 220 1.24 -11.20 2.03
N LEU A 221 2.01 -11.72 1.07
CA LEU A 221 2.78 -12.96 1.27
C LEU A 221 3.99 -12.78 2.18
N GLY A 222 4.41 -11.53 2.41
CA GLY A 222 5.45 -11.17 3.35
C GLY A 222 6.85 -11.66 2.99
N ILE A 223 7.11 -12.00 1.72
CA ILE A 223 8.39 -12.57 1.26
C ILE A 223 9.30 -11.44 0.80
N ARG A 224 10.20 -10.99 1.67
CA ARG A 224 11.03 -9.80 1.46
C ARG A 224 12.51 -10.10 1.48
N PRO A 225 13.23 -9.99 0.34
CA PRO A 225 14.68 -9.91 0.35
C PRO A 225 15.16 -8.72 1.16
N ASP A 226 16.14 -8.95 2.01
CA ASP A 226 16.85 -7.92 2.77
C ASP A 226 18.35 -8.00 2.49
N TYR A 227 19.18 -7.18 3.15
CA TYR A 227 20.62 -7.08 2.90
C TYR A 227 21.33 -8.44 3.03
N ASP A 228 21.09 -9.18 4.11
CA ASP A 228 21.74 -10.43 4.44
C ASP A 228 20.81 -11.58 4.81
N GLU A 229 19.50 -11.40 4.59
CA GLU A 229 18.49 -12.42 4.87
C GLU A 229 17.26 -12.33 3.93
N LEU A 230 16.51 -13.41 3.87
CA LEU A 230 15.15 -13.45 3.33
C LEU A 230 14.17 -13.40 4.49
N LYS A 231 13.42 -12.31 4.62
CA LYS A 231 12.38 -12.15 5.65
C LYS A 231 11.06 -12.76 5.19
N ILE A 232 10.42 -13.50 6.07
CA ILE A 232 9.06 -14.04 5.86
C ILE A 232 8.17 -13.52 6.99
N ASP A 233 7.26 -12.63 6.66
CA ASP A 233 6.33 -11.97 7.60
C ASP A 233 4.99 -11.74 6.90
N PRO A 234 4.18 -12.80 6.68
CA PRO A 234 2.91 -12.73 5.97
C PRO A 234 1.87 -11.88 6.71
N CYS A 235 1.02 -11.22 5.92
CA CYS A 235 -0.22 -10.63 6.40
C CYS A 235 -1.35 -11.06 5.46
N ILE A 236 -2.06 -12.12 5.84
CA ILE A 236 -3.04 -12.85 5.03
C ILE A 236 -4.42 -12.82 5.67
N PRO A 237 -5.50 -13.12 4.93
CA PRO A 237 -6.81 -13.33 5.52
C PRO A 237 -6.81 -14.42 6.61
N ALA A 238 -7.62 -14.21 7.66
CA ALA A 238 -7.69 -15.13 8.78
C ALA A 238 -8.21 -16.53 8.39
N ASP A 239 -8.99 -16.64 7.32
CA ASP A 239 -9.53 -17.89 6.79
C ASP A 239 -8.53 -18.70 5.94
N TRP A 240 -7.43 -18.09 5.49
CA TRP A 240 -6.37 -18.81 4.78
C TRP A 240 -5.64 -19.75 5.73
N LYS A 241 -5.76 -21.05 5.49
CA LYS A 241 -5.12 -22.08 6.32
C LYS A 241 -3.67 -22.33 5.98
N SER A 242 -3.28 -22.09 4.73
CA SER A 242 -1.90 -22.19 4.27
C SER A 242 -1.74 -21.57 2.89
N PHE A 243 -0.49 -21.28 2.53
CA PHE A 243 -0.11 -21.04 1.15
C PHE A 243 1.31 -21.55 0.87
N ARG A 244 1.66 -21.66 -0.40
CA ARG A 244 3.00 -22.03 -0.84
C ARG A 244 3.51 -21.02 -1.86
N ALA A 245 4.81 -20.75 -1.79
CA ALA A 245 5.49 -19.88 -2.73
C ALA A 245 6.92 -20.39 -2.98
N THR A 246 7.45 -20.11 -4.15
CA THR A 246 8.88 -20.34 -4.45
C THR A 246 9.58 -19.02 -4.64
N ARG A 247 10.71 -18.82 -3.97
CA ARG A 247 11.54 -17.62 -4.11
C ARG A 247 12.99 -18.00 -4.42
N VAL A 248 13.52 -17.42 -5.48
CA VAL A 248 14.97 -17.42 -5.70
C VAL A 248 15.55 -16.22 -4.96
N PHE A 249 16.50 -16.48 -4.05
CA PHE A 249 17.20 -15.45 -3.31
C PHE A 249 18.69 -15.73 -3.31
N ARG A 250 19.47 -14.79 -3.83
CA ARG A 250 20.95 -14.87 -3.96
C ARG A 250 21.45 -16.19 -4.54
N GLY A 251 20.75 -16.71 -5.57
CA GLY A 251 21.11 -17.90 -6.32
C GLY A 251 20.65 -19.24 -5.73
N ALA A 252 20.12 -19.28 -4.52
CA ALA A 252 19.44 -20.45 -3.95
C ALA A 252 17.92 -20.37 -4.15
N SER A 253 17.24 -21.50 -4.23
CA SER A 253 15.79 -21.59 -4.34
C SER A 253 15.18 -22.04 -3.01
N TYR A 254 14.16 -21.33 -2.57
CA TYR A 254 13.43 -21.59 -1.33
C TYR A 254 11.97 -21.92 -1.67
N GLU A 255 11.54 -23.13 -1.33
CA GLU A 255 10.12 -23.50 -1.28
C GLU A 255 9.58 -23.10 0.08
N ILE A 256 8.69 -22.10 0.11
CA ILE A 256 8.15 -21.50 1.32
C ILE A 256 6.74 -22.06 1.53
N ILE A 257 6.50 -22.69 2.67
CA ILE A 257 5.22 -23.26 3.09
C ILE A 257 4.79 -22.52 4.33
N VAL A 258 3.73 -21.74 4.23
CA VAL A 258 3.16 -21.02 5.39
C VAL A 258 1.91 -21.77 5.85
N ASN A 259 1.86 -22.10 7.15
CA ASN A 259 0.74 -22.74 7.82
C ASN A 259 0.11 -21.78 8.82
N ASN A 260 -1.21 -21.66 8.80
CA ASN A 260 -2.00 -20.79 9.69
C ASN A 260 -3.06 -21.59 10.44
N PRO A 261 -2.66 -22.44 11.40
CA PRO A 261 -3.60 -23.30 12.12
C PRO A 261 -4.58 -22.51 12.98
N ASP A 262 -4.13 -21.37 13.54
CA ASP A 262 -4.91 -20.57 14.48
C ASP A 262 -5.77 -19.49 13.80
N GLY A 263 -5.67 -19.35 12.47
CA GLY A 263 -6.48 -18.37 11.73
C GLY A 263 -6.14 -16.91 12.09
N VAL A 264 -4.86 -16.62 12.26
CA VAL A 264 -4.39 -15.24 12.51
C VAL A 264 -4.07 -14.54 11.21
N MET A 265 -4.20 -13.21 11.18
CA MET A 265 -3.85 -12.42 9.99
C MET A 265 -2.36 -12.15 9.89
N LYS A 266 -1.62 -12.11 11.00
CA LYS A 266 -0.20 -11.78 11.06
C LYS A 266 0.44 -12.34 12.33
N GLY A 267 1.76 -12.53 12.29
CA GLY A 267 2.55 -12.96 13.44
C GLY A 267 3.15 -14.34 13.27
N VAL A 268 4.44 -14.38 12.89
CA VAL A 268 5.20 -15.62 12.73
C VAL A 268 5.60 -16.14 14.12
N LYS A 269 5.23 -17.40 14.41
CA LYS A 269 5.59 -18.11 15.63
C LYS A 269 6.86 -18.93 15.49
N GLU A 270 7.02 -19.61 14.34
CA GLU A 270 8.15 -20.48 14.10
C GLU A 270 8.54 -20.46 12.63
N ILE A 271 9.85 -20.51 12.37
CA ILE A 271 10.42 -20.78 11.04
C ILE A 271 11.32 -22.01 11.16
N ARG A 272 11.20 -22.93 10.21
CA ARG A 272 12.09 -24.08 10.04
C ARG A 272 12.70 -24.07 8.64
N ILE A 273 13.99 -24.36 8.53
CA ILE A 273 14.70 -24.54 7.27
C ILE A 273 15.17 -25.99 7.21
N ASP A 274 14.70 -26.73 6.22
CA ASP A 274 14.99 -28.17 6.05
C ASP A 274 14.70 -28.98 7.32
N GLY A 275 13.59 -28.62 8.02
CA GLY A 275 13.16 -29.24 9.27
C GLY A 275 13.87 -28.72 10.55
N VAL A 276 14.88 -27.86 10.42
CA VAL A 276 15.62 -27.31 11.58
C VAL A 276 15.08 -25.92 11.95
N PRO A 277 14.73 -25.66 13.22
CA PRO A 277 14.30 -24.34 13.67
C PRO A 277 15.37 -23.27 13.39
N SER A 278 14.92 -22.09 12.93
CA SER A 278 15.78 -20.97 12.61
C SER A 278 15.06 -19.65 12.87
N ASP A 279 15.77 -18.65 13.32
CA ASP A 279 15.25 -17.28 13.48
C ASP A 279 15.49 -16.40 12.23
N ARG A 280 16.38 -16.84 11.33
CA ARG A 280 16.79 -16.10 10.13
C ARG A 280 17.02 -17.01 8.93
N ILE A 281 16.60 -16.57 7.74
CA ILE A 281 16.88 -17.26 6.48
C ILE A 281 18.05 -16.56 5.79
N LYS A 282 19.27 -17.00 6.11
CA LYS A 282 20.49 -16.47 5.49
C LYS A 282 20.65 -16.98 4.05
N PRO A 283 21.40 -16.24 3.20
CA PRO A 283 21.74 -16.72 1.87
C PRO A 283 22.44 -18.08 1.92
N SER A 284 22.01 -18.99 1.08
CA SER A 284 22.58 -20.33 0.92
C SER A 284 23.45 -20.43 -0.33
N ARG A 285 24.16 -21.56 -0.49
CA ARG A 285 25.01 -21.83 -1.66
C ARG A 285 24.18 -21.71 -2.94
N THR A 286 24.72 -21.02 -3.94
CA THR A 286 24.10 -20.92 -5.28
C THR A 286 23.78 -22.31 -5.84
N GLY A 287 22.56 -22.46 -6.39
CA GLY A 287 22.05 -23.71 -6.93
C GLY A 287 21.45 -24.67 -5.90
N SER A 288 21.58 -24.39 -4.59
CA SER A 288 20.90 -25.19 -3.56
C SER A 288 19.39 -24.97 -3.54
N ARG A 289 18.68 -25.95 -2.99
CA ARG A 289 17.22 -25.89 -2.76
C ARG A 289 16.93 -26.14 -1.30
N HIS A 290 16.07 -25.35 -0.73
CA HIS A 290 15.69 -25.42 0.68
C HIS A 290 14.18 -25.39 0.82
N VAL A 291 13.66 -26.07 1.84
CA VAL A 291 12.26 -25.98 2.25
C VAL A 291 12.20 -25.09 3.50
N VAL A 292 11.36 -24.06 3.45
CA VAL A 292 11.12 -23.13 4.56
C VAL A 292 9.68 -23.31 5.03
N GLU A 293 9.49 -23.85 6.21
CA GLU A 293 8.20 -23.99 6.85
C GLU A 293 8.02 -22.85 7.86
N VAL A 294 6.88 -22.16 7.74
CA VAL A 294 6.53 -21.01 8.61
C VAL A 294 5.18 -21.30 9.25
N THR A 295 5.09 -21.11 10.55
CA THR A 295 3.83 -21.20 11.32
C THR A 295 3.46 -19.82 11.83
N LEU A 296 2.21 -19.39 11.54
CA LEU A 296 1.59 -18.17 12.05
C LEU A 296 0.89 -18.43 13.38
#